data_04d4e04167f2c87a27933a11eff239b4
#
_entry.id   04d4e04167f2c87a27933a11eff239b4
#
_cell.length_a   1.000
_cell.length_b   1.000
_cell.length_c   1.000
_cell.angle_alpha   90.00
_cell.angle_beta   90.00
_cell.angle_gamma   90.00
#
_symmetry.space_group_name_H-M   'P 1'
#
loop_
_entity.id
_entity.type
_entity.pdbx_description
1 polymer ?
#
loop_
_entity_poly.entity_id
_entity_poly.type
_entity_poly.pdbx_seq_one_letter_code
_entity_poly.pdbx_strand_id
1 'polypeptide(L)'
;MLKGVADTREHRIIPAGRIGQHTIEKMNWQEFSKHVVRFVALLIAAALAYWLLRATGLYEFTAREHEGLNTLILLIGNIYAVMFAFVIFVIWGQFTDVENFIMRESSSLRDLLRFAQYLSPEADRTIRRALADYVHRALKSEWEALGQRRRDKQAEKSFSELIDSVMQIVPATPAQDVMHARLVEIARRTSEHRDDRIAKSLTQIPPTLIRLVDTMAAALLLLVFVYPFRHWLAGLACFSLLALVIFLANLVMRDTDNPFYGIWNVSSKPFSDLLA
;
A
#
# COMPACT_ATOMS: atom_id res chain seq x y z
N MET A 1 -22.17 -56.53 -22.31
CA MET A 1 -22.87 -55.23 -22.40
C MET A 1 -22.83 -54.52 -21.07
N LEU A 2 -21.89 -53.64 -20.87
CA LEU A 2 -21.91 -52.60 -19.79
C LEU A 2 -20.84 -51.57 -20.15
N LYS A 3 -21.30 -50.43 -20.65
CA LYS A 3 -20.46 -49.25 -21.00
C LYS A 3 -20.12 -48.53 -19.70
N GLY A 4 -18.81 -48.37 -19.42
CA GLY A 4 -18.31 -47.52 -18.38
C GLY A 4 -18.35 -46.04 -18.80
N VAL A 5 -18.88 -45.22 -17.92
CA VAL A 5 -18.85 -43.77 -18.02
C VAL A 5 -17.54 -43.29 -17.44
N ALA A 6 -16.64 -42.81 -18.27
CA ALA A 6 -15.43 -42.10 -17.85
C ALA A 6 -15.81 -40.63 -17.69
N ASP A 7 -15.90 -40.18 -16.43
CA ASP A 7 -16.02 -38.75 -16.08
C ASP A 7 -14.59 -38.16 -16.05
N THR A 8 -14.14 -37.65 -17.18
CA THR A 8 -12.93 -36.86 -17.33
C THR A 8 -13.23 -35.41 -16.97
N ARG A 9 -13.15 -35.05 -15.69
CA ARG A 9 -13.04 -33.65 -15.27
C ARG A 9 -11.67 -33.12 -15.67
N GLU A 10 -11.62 -32.48 -16.82
CA GLU A 10 -10.48 -31.64 -17.20
C GLU A 10 -10.20 -30.59 -16.12
N HIS A 11 -9.16 -30.81 -15.35
CA HIS A 11 -8.54 -29.75 -14.55
C HIS A 11 -7.95 -28.71 -15.52
N ARG A 12 -8.71 -27.66 -15.77
CA ARG A 12 -8.23 -26.49 -16.50
C ARG A 12 -7.17 -25.80 -15.63
N ILE A 13 -5.91 -26.14 -15.85
CA ILE A 13 -4.75 -25.43 -15.31
C ILE A 13 -4.79 -24.01 -15.90
N ILE A 14 -5.14 -23.02 -15.09
CA ILE A 14 -5.06 -21.62 -15.48
C ILE A 14 -3.57 -21.27 -15.50
N PRO A 15 -3.00 -20.82 -16.64
CA PRO A 15 -1.57 -20.52 -16.70
C PRO A 15 -1.22 -19.38 -15.74
N ALA A 16 -0.26 -19.64 -14.85
CA ALA A 16 0.24 -18.73 -13.79
C ALA A 16 0.71 -17.34 -14.30
N GLY A 17 0.92 -17.20 -15.61
CA GLY A 17 1.39 -15.95 -16.22
C GLY A 17 0.39 -14.79 -16.30
N ARG A 18 -0.89 -14.98 -15.97
CA ARG A 18 -1.91 -13.91 -16.08
C ARG A 18 -2.33 -13.27 -14.75
N ILE A 19 -1.97 -13.87 -13.62
CA ILE A 19 -2.41 -13.35 -12.31
C ILE A 19 -1.60 -12.14 -11.90
N GLY A 20 -0.31 -12.07 -12.27
CA GLY A 20 0.59 -10.95 -11.88
C GLY A 20 0.50 -9.70 -12.76
N GLN A 21 -0.04 -9.79 -13.99
CA GLN A 21 -0.10 -8.64 -14.90
C GLN A 21 -1.36 -7.77 -14.73
N HIS A 22 -2.42 -8.26 -14.09
CA HIS A 22 -3.66 -7.48 -13.92
C HIS A 22 -3.63 -6.45 -12.78
N THR A 23 -2.63 -6.48 -11.90
CA THR A 23 -2.56 -5.56 -10.74
C THR A 23 -1.93 -4.21 -11.11
N ILE A 24 -1.09 -4.14 -12.14
CA ILE A 24 -0.47 -2.87 -12.61
C ILE A 24 -1.45 -2.02 -13.45
N GLU A 25 -2.52 -2.61 -14.00
CA GLU A 25 -3.35 -1.98 -15.03
C GLU A 25 -4.59 -1.25 -14.50
N LYS A 26 -4.81 -1.21 -13.20
CA LYS A 26 -5.93 -0.48 -12.62
C LYS A 26 -5.49 0.72 -11.78
N MET A 27 -4.59 1.55 -12.31
CA MET A 27 -4.62 2.96 -11.94
C MET A 27 -6.01 3.46 -12.33
N ASN A 28 -6.80 3.85 -11.34
CA ASN A 28 -8.14 4.39 -11.61
C ASN A 28 -7.97 5.77 -12.24
N TRP A 29 -7.72 5.80 -13.55
CA TRP A 29 -7.54 7.01 -14.34
C TRP A 29 -8.68 8.01 -14.13
N GLN A 30 -9.86 7.53 -13.75
CA GLN A 30 -11.00 8.37 -13.41
C GLN A 30 -10.78 9.11 -12.09
N GLU A 31 -10.23 8.46 -11.07
CA GLU A 31 -9.91 9.13 -9.81
C GLU A 31 -8.74 10.10 -9.98
N PHE A 32 -7.68 9.68 -10.67
CA PHE A 32 -6.55 10.56 -11.00
C PHE A 32 -7.01 11.80 -11.79
N SER A 33 -7.84 11.62 -12.82
CA SER A 33 -8.36 12.73 -13.62
C SER A 33 -9.23 13.69 -12.80
N LYS A 34 -10.02 13.20 -11.84
CA LYS A 34 -10.78 14.05 -10.91
C LYS A 34 -9.87 14.93 -10.04
N HIS A 35 -8.77 14.37 -9.54
CA HIS A 35 -7.79 15.14 -8.77
C HIS A 35 -7.10 16.19 -9.62
N VAL A 36 -6.72 15.87 -10.86
CA VAL A 36 -6.11 16.81 -11.80
C VAL A 36 -7.12 17.93 -12.16
N VAL A 37 -8.36 17.59 -12.47
CA VAL A 37 -9.40 18.59 -12.80
C VAL A 37 -9.66 19.54 -11.62
N ARG A 38 -9.74 19.00 -10.39
CA ARG A 38 -9.89 19.83 -9.17
C ARG A 38 -8.70 20.75 -8.97
N PHE A 39 -7.48 20.24 -9.20
CA PHE A 39 -6.26 21.03 -9.10
C PHE A 39 -6.24 22.18 -10.12
N VAL A 40 -6.55 21.90 -11.39
CA VAL A 40 -6.63 22.90 -12.44
C VAL A 40 -7.71 23.95 -12.13
N ALA A 41 -8.89 23.53 -11.66
CA ALA A 41 -9.95 24.44 -11.25
C ALA A 41 -9.51 25.36 -10.09
N LEU A 42 -8.75 24.81 -9.13
CA LEU A 42 -8.18 25.58 -8.01
C LEU A 42 -7.14 26.60 -8.49
N LEU A 43 -6.29 26.25 -9.46
CA LEU A 43 -5.34 27.19 -10.06
C LEU A 43 -6.03 28.32 -10.81
N ILE A 44 -7.11 28.04 -11.56
CA ILE A 44 -7.89 29.06 -12.25
C ILE A 44 -8.56 30.00 -11.23
N ALA A 45 -9.18 29.44 -10.19
CA ALA A 45 -9.79 30.23 -9.12
C ALA A 45 -8.75 31.10 -8.39
N ALA A 46 -7.56 30.56 -8.11
CA ALA A 46 -6.46 31.31 -7.51
C ALA A 46 -5.95 32.43 -8.42
N ALA A 47 -5.85 32.20 -9.74
CA ALA A 47 -5.45 33.24 -10.69
C ALA A 47 -6.46 34.40 -10.73
N LEU A 48 -7.76 34.09 -10.73
CA LEU A 48 -8.82 35.10 -10.66
C LEU A 48 -8.81 35.87 -9.33
N ALA A 49 -8.66 35.15 -8.22
CA ALA A 49 -8.57 35.77 -6.91
C ALA A 49 -7.30 36.65 -6.78
N TYR A 50 -6.17 36.23 -7.33
CA TYR A 50 -4.93 36.99 -7.35
C TYR A 50 -5.09 38.30 -8.15
N TRP A 51 -5.77 38.21 -9.30
CA TRP A 51 -6.10 39.41 -10.11
C TRP A 51 -7.00 40.39 -9.34
N LEU A 52 -8.04 39.86 -8.68
CA LEU A 52 -8.94 40.68 -7.84
C LEU A 52 -8.19 41.29 -6.64
N LEU A 53 -7.32 40.56 -5.98
CA LEU A 53 -6.53 41.05 -4.84
C LEU A 53 -5.68 42.27 -5.22
N ARG A 54 -5.10 42.27 -6.42
CA ARG A 54 -4.34 43.45 -6.93
C ARG A 54 -5.16 44.70 -7.11
N ALA A 55 -6.45 44.55 -7.32
CA ALA A 55 -7.37 45.69 -7.44
C ALA A 55 -7.77 46.28 -6.07
N THR A 56 -7.34 45.63 -4.97
CA THR A 56 -7.64 46.05 -3.60
C THR A 56 -6.42 46.72 -2.95
N GLY A 57 -6.67 47.59 -1.94
CA GLY A 57 -5.59 48.22 -1.15
C GLY A 57 -4.72 47.21 -0.32
N LEU A 58 -5.11 45.94 -0.28
CA LEU A 58 -4.35 44.88 0.42
C LEU A 58 -2.99 44.66 -0.22
N TYR A 59 -2.87 44.79 -1.54
CA TYR A 59 -1.58 44.70 -2.24
C TYR A 59 -0.58 45.77 -1.80
N GLU A 60 -1.04 47.01 -1.59
CA GLU A 60 -0.19 48.07 -1.11
C GLU A 60 0.28 47.87 0.34
N PHE A 61 -0.61 47.30 1.17
CA PHE A 61 -0.27 46.93 2.54
C PHE A 61 0.81 45.84 2.57
N THR A 62 0.61 44.75 1.82
CA THR A 62 1.60 43.65 1.78
C THR A 62 2.92 44.08 1.16
N ALA A 63 2.91 45.05 0.24
CA ALA A 63 4.14 45.62 -0.36
C ALA A 63 5.01 46.37 0.65
N ARG A 64 4.41 46.96 1.68
CA ARG A 64 5.14 47.62 2.78
C ARG A 64 5.77 46.61 3.76
N GLU A 65 5.12 45.44 3.91
CA GLU A 65 5.52 44.40 4.88
C GLU A 65 6.24 43.21 4.17
N HIS A 66 6.80 43.43 2.97
CA HIS A 66 7.37 42.35 2.15
C HIS A 66 8.53 41.60 2.83
N GLU A 67 9.34 42.25 3.67
CA GLU A 67 10.43 41.61 4.42
C GLU A 67 9.91 40.64 5.48
N GLY A 68 8.88 41.04 6.21
CA GLY A 68 8.21 40.21 7.20
C GLY A 68 7.56 38.99 6.55
N LEU A 69 6.84 39.19 5.42
CA LEU A 69 6.25 38.10 4.66
C LEU A 69 7.30 37.12 4.12
N ASN A 70 8.43 37.61 3.61
CA ASN A 70 9.53 36.76 3.13
C ASN A 70 10.10 35.91 4.27
N THR A 71 10.29 36.51 5.45
CA THR A 71 10.77 35.79 6.63
C THR A 71 9.78 34.69 7.05
N LEU A 72 8.47 34.95 7.05
CA LEU A 72 7.44 33.97 7.36
C LEU A 72 7.38 32.84 6.32
N ILE A 73 7.50 33.14 5.04
CA ILE A 73 7.55 32.14 3.96
C ILE A 73 8.73 31.20 4.17
N LEU A 74 9.92 31.75 4.45
CA LEU A 74 11.11 30.94 4.70
C LEU A 74 10.96 30.08 5.96
N LEU A 75 10.45 30.64 7.05
CA LEU A 75 10.27 29.92 8.32
C LEU A 75 9.26 28.79 8.16
N ILE A 76 8.06 29.09 7.66
CA ILE A 76 6.99 28.08 7.49
C ILE A 76 7.39 27.05 6.43
N GLY A 77 8.04 27.49 5.34
CA GLY A 77 8.55 26.60 4.31
C GLY A 77 9.56 25.58 4.84
N ASN A 78 10.52 26.04 5.68
CA ASN A 78 11.49 25.14 6.30
C ASN A 78 10.82 24.15 7.27
N ILE A 79 9.89 24.62 8.11
CA ILE A 79 9.17 23.74 9.03
C ILE A 79 8.32 22.71 8.24
N TYR A 80 7.62 23.17 7.18
CA TYR A 80 6.86 22.29 6.28
C TYR A 80 7.75 21.22 5.66
N ALA A 81 8.92 21.59 5.12
CA ALA A 81 9.84 20.66 4.49
C ALA A 81 10.33 19.57 5.46
N VAL A 82 10.68 19.95 6.69
CA VAL A 82 11.10 18.99 7.73
C VAL A 82 9.95 18.06 8.15
N MET A 83 8.76 18.61 8.38
CA MET A 83 7.58 17.81 8.76
C MET A 83 7.15 16.87 7.63
N PHE A 84 7.16 17.35 6.39
CA PHE A 84 6.84 16.54 5.23
C PHE A 84 7.84 15.38 5.06
N ALA A 85 9.16 15.67 5.15
CA ALA A 85 10.20 14.65 5.07
C ALA A 85 10.04 13.59 6.18
N PHE A 86 9.71 14.00 7.41
CA PHE A 86 9.43 13.06 8.50
C PHE A 86 8.23 12.16 8.21
N VAL A 87 7.14 12.71 7.69
CA VAL A 87 5.94 11.93 7.36
C VAL A 87 6.25 10.94 6.24
N ILE A 88 6.95 11.35 5.18
CA ILE A 88 7.37 10.44 4.10
C ILE A 88 8.27 9.33 4.63
N PHE A 89 9.21 9.64 5.52
CA PHE A 89 10.07 8.63 6.13
C PHE A 89 9.27 7.57 6.91
N VAL A 90 8.27 8.00 7.68
CA VAL A 90 7.38 7.07 8.43
C VAL A 90 6.58 6.19 7.47
N ILE A 91 6.00 6.78 6.41
CA ILE A 91 5.24 6.04 5.39
C ILE A 91 6.11 5.00 4.70
N TRP A 92 7.31 5.42 4.27
CA TRP A 92 8.25 4.52 3.59
C TRP A 92 8.66 3.35 4.48
N GLY A 93 8.89 3.61 5.78
CA GLY A 93 9.16 2.56 6.75
C GLY A 93 8.02 1.56 6.86
N GLN A 94 6.76 2.03 6.92
CA GLN A 94 5.58 1.15 6.95
C GLN A 94 5.46 0.31 5.67
N PHE A 95 5.68 0.91 4.51
CA PHE A 95 5.65 0.20 3.23
C PHE A 95 6.70 -0.92 3.18
N THR A 96 7.95 -0.60 3.55
CA THR A 96 9.05 -1.58 3.59
C THR A 96 8.80 -2.70 4.59
N ASP A 97 8.20 -2.40 5.75
CA ASP A 97 7.83 -3.43 6.73
C ASP A 97 6.83 -4.42 6.14
N VAL A 98 5.78 -3.95 5.44
CA VAL A 98 4.79 -4.82 4.78
C VAL A 98 5.45 -5.71 3.73
N GLU A 99 6.34 -5.16 2.88
CA GLU A 99 7.11 -5.97 1.92
C GLU A 99 7.92 -7.07 2.62
N ASN A 100 8.60 -6.72 3.70
CA ASN A 100 9.39 -7.67 4.47
C ASN A 100 8.52 -8.79 5.07
N PHE A 101 7.33 -8.47 5.59
CA PHE A 101 6.43 -9.48 6.14
C PHE A 101 5.87 -10.40 5.05
N ILE A 102 5.54 -9.87 3.87
CA ILE A 102 5.13 -10.67 2.71
C ILE A 102 6.24 -11.67 2.34
N MET A 103 7.49 -11.23 2.30
CA MET A 103 8.63 -12.08 1.97
C MET A 103 8.88 -13.15 3.04
N ARG A 104 8.78 -12.79 4.32
CA ARG A 104 8.95 -13.73 5.44
C ARG A 104 7.85 -14.78 5.47
N GLU A 105 6.59 -14.39 5.31
CA GLU A 105 5.45 -15.32 5.25
C GLU A 105 5.59 -16.27 4.06
N SER A 106 5.89 -15.76 2.87
CA SER A 106 6.14 -16.58 1.68
C SER A 106 7.30 -17.56 1.87
N SER A 107 8.40 -17.14 2.52
CA SER A 107 9.52 -18.02 2.84
C SER A 107 9.13 -19.12 3.80
N SER A 108 8.36 -18.79 4.86
CA SER A 108 7.88 -19.80 5.83
C SER A 108 6.90 -20.78 5.18
N LEU A 109 6.02 -20.33 4.29
CA LEU A 109 5.12 -21.20 3.52
C LEU A 109 5.91 -22.15 2.60
N ARG A 110 7.00 -21.68 1.99
CA ARG A 110 7.90 -22.54 1.19
C ARG A 110 8.59 -23.57 2.04
N ASP A 111 8.98 -23.21 3.25
CA ASP A 111 9.59 -24.15 4.21
C ASP A 111 8.57 -25.19 4.66
N LEU A 112 7.30 -24.85 4.88
CA LEU A 112 6.24 -25.84 5.14
C LEU A 112 6.16 -26.89 4.03
N LEU A 113 6.16 -26.48 2.77
CA LEU A 113 6.16 -27.42 1.63
C LEU A 113 7.40 -28.31 1.62
N ARG A 114 8.58 -27.71 1.86
CA ARG A 114 9.86 -28.46 1.85
C ARG A 114 9.91 -29.51 2.94
N PHE A 115 9.53 -29.17 4.16
CA PHE A 115 9.58 -30.09 5.29
C PHE A 115 8.48 -31.15 5.25
N ALA A 116 7.29 -30.83 4.70
CA ALA A 116 6.22 -31.79 4.52
C ALA A 116 6.64 -33.01 3.67
N GLN A 117 7.48 -32.81 2.66
CA GLN A 117 7.98 -33.86 1.77
C GLN A 117 8.77 -34.94 2.54
N TYR A 118 9.46 -34.58 3.63
CA TYR A 118 10.24 -35.50 4.44
C TYR A 118 9.43 -36.25 5.50
N LEU A 119 8.17 -35.84 5.73
CA LEU A 119 7.33 -36.47 6.74
C LEU A 119 6.62 -37.71 6.21
N SER A 120 5.74 -37.55 5.22
CA SER A 120 5.11 -38.64 4.50
C SER A 120 4.49 -38.13 3.17
N PRO A 121 4.28 -39.00 2.17
CA PRO A 121 3.62 -38.58 0.92
C PRO A 121 2.18 -38.11 1.09
N GLU A 122 1.50 -38.54 2.16
CA GLU A 122 0.14 -38.12 2.47
C GLU A 122 0.15 -36.73 3.12
N ALA A 123 1.03 -36.48 4.07
CA ALA A 123 1.22 -35.18 4.69
C ALA A 123 1.61 -34.12 3.65
N ASP A 124 2.56 -34.43 2.74
CA ASP A 124 2.95 -33.53 1.64
C ASP A 124 1.74 -33.15 0.77
N ARG A 125 0.93 -34.14 0.35
CA ARG A 125 -0.25 -33.87 -0.50
C ARG A 125 -1.29 -33.02 0.21
N THR A 126 -1.53 -33.28 1.50
CA THR A 126 -2.53 -32.56 2.30
C THR A 126 -2.11 -31.10 2.52
N ILE A 127 -0.88 -30.88 3.00
CA ILE A 127 -0.33 -29.55 3.24
C ILE A 127 -0.24 -28.77 1.93
N ARG A 128 0.24 -29.35 0.85
CA ARG A 128 0.35 -28.71 -0.48
C ARG A 128 -0.99 -28.24 -0.98
N ARG A 129 -2.07 -29.04 -0.83
CA ARG A 129 -3.42 -28.66 -1.21
C ARG A 129 -3.95 -27.51 -0.38
N ALA A 130 -3.86 -27.60 0.95
CA ALA A 130 -4.31 -26.56 1.87
C ALA A 130 -3.54 -25.25 1.64
N LEU A 131 -2.23 -25.32 1.40
CA LEU A 131 -1.41 -24.15 1.09
C LEU A 131 -1.82 -23.52 -0.24
N ALA A 132 -2.04 -24.31 -1.29
CA ALA A 132 -2.50 -23.79 -2.58
C ALA A 132 -3.86 -23.08 -2.45
N ASP A 133 -4.80 -23.62 -1.69
CA ASP A 133 -6.10 -23.01 -1.42
C ASP A 133 -5.95 -21.69 -0.66
N TYR A 134 -5.08 -21.65 0.35
CA TYR A 134 -4.78 -20.41 1.08
C TYR A 134 -4.17 -19.35 0.17
N VAL A 135 -3.09 -19.68 -0.55
CA VAL A 135 -2.39 -18.73 -1.44
C VAL A 135 -3.33 -18.20 -2.52
N HIS A 136 -4.16 -19.07 -3.08
CA HIS A 136 -5.15 -18.65 -4.08
C HIS A 136 -6.17 -17.64 -3.53
N ARG A 137 -6.65 -17.84 -2.30
CA ARG A 137 -7.56 -16.88 -1.64
C ARG A 137 -6.83 -15.60 -1.24
N ALA A 138 -5.60 -15.69 -0.75
CA ALA A 138 -4.79 -14.53 -0.43
C ALA A 138 -4.61 -13.62 -1.65
N LEU A 139 -4.27 -14.19 -2.81
CA LEU A 139 -4.10 -13.45 -4.06
C LEU A 139 -5.41 -12.91 -4.65
N LYS A 140 -6.53 -13.66 -4.50
CA LYS A 140 -7.79 -13.32 -5.15
C LYS A 140 -8.63 -12.31 -4.37
N SER A 141 -8.65 -12.41 -3.03
CA SER A 141 -9.57 -11.63 -2.20
C SER A 141 -8.91 -10.89 -1.04
N GLU A 142 -7.88 -11.48 -0.37
CA GLU A 142 -7.26 -10.83 0.78
C GLU A 142 -6.46 -9.58 0.37
N TRP A 143 -5.73 -9.62 -0.76
CA TRP A 143 -5.01 -8.45 -1.28
C TRP A 143 -5.93 -7.26 -1.51
N GLU A 144 -7.09 -7.49 -2.14
CA GLU A 144 -8.08 -6.45 -2.36
C GLU A 144 -8.71 -5.97 -1.04
N ALA A 145 -9.02 -6.89 -0.13
CA ALA A 145 -9.57 -6.55 1.18
C ALA A 145 -8.61 -5.69 2.02
N LEU A 146 -7.30 -6.01 2.01
CA LEU A 146 -6.26 -5.20 2.66
C LEU A 146 -6.11 -3.82 2.01
N GLY A 147 -6.23 -3.72 0.69
CA GLY A 147 -6.32 -2.45 -0.02
C GLY A 147 -7.52 -1.60 0.39
N GLN A 148 -8.61 -2.25 0.83
CA GLN A 148 -9.78 -1.60 1.43
C GLN A 148 -9.68 -1.48 2.96
N ARG A 149 -8.52 -1.77 3.55
CA ARG A 149 -8.24 -1.74 4.99
C ARG A 149 -9.18 -2.64 5.79
N ARG A 150 -9.50 -3.81 5.24
CA ARG A 150 -10.37 -4.83 5.85
C ARG A 150 -9.68 -6.18 5.90
N ARG A 151 -10.03 -7.00 6.91
CA ARG A 151 -9.63 -8.41 6.96
C ARG A 151 -10.55 -9.25 6.07
N ASP A 152 -10.00 -10.25 5.40
CA ASP A 152 -10.78 -11.25 4.65
C ASP A 152 -10.99 -12.50 5.49
N LYS A 153 -12.24 -12.72 5.92
CA LYS A 153 -12.62 -13.90 6.73
C LYS A 153 -12.44 -15.23 5.99
N GLN A 154 -12.51 -15.22 4.65
CA GLN A 154 -12.36 -16.46 3.88
C GLN A 154 -10.89 -16.86 3.78
N ALA A 155 -9.99 -15.89 3.57
CA ALA A 155 -8.56 -16.13 3.61
C ALA A 155 -8.10 -16.54 5.02
N GLU A 156 -8.66 -15.94 6.06
CA GLU A 156 -8.42 -16.33 7.45
C GLU A 156 -8.81 -17.80 7.71
N LYS A 157 -9.99 -18.20 7.25
CA LYS A 157 -10.45 -19.60 7.34
C LYS A 157 -9.52 -20.56 6.59
N SER A 158 -9.13 -20.24 5.35
CA SER A 158 -8.22 -21.11 4.57
C SER A 158 -6.84 -21.21 5.21
N PHE A 159 -6.37 -20.14 5.86
CA PHE A 159 -5.13 -20.18 6.62
C PHE A 159 -5.25 -21.09 7.85
N SER A 160 -6.36 -21.01 8.60
CA SER A 160 -6.61 -21.91 9.72
C SER A 160 -6.65 -23.37 9.26
N GLU A 161 -7.32 -23.66 8.14
CA GLU A 161 -7.35 -25.00 7.55
C GLU A 161 -5.93 -25.51 7.16
N LEU A 162 -5.05 -24.61 6.70
CA LEU A 162 -3.65 -24.95 6.47
C LEU A 162 -2.93 -25.32 7.78
N ILE A 163 -3.08 -24.50 8.81
CA ILE A 163 -2.44 -24.79 10.11
C ILE A 163 -2.99 -26.09 10.72
N ASP A 164 -4.31 -26.30 10.67
CA ASP A 164 -4.95 -27.52 11.13
C ASP A 164 -4.44 -28.75 10.40
N SER A 165 -4.17 -28.65 9.09
CA SER A 165 -3.59 -29.73 8.29
C SER A 165 -2.20 -30.15 8.77
N VAL A 166 -1.43 -29.23 9.37
CA VAL A 166 -0.14 -29.55 10.01
C VAL A 166 -0.33 -30.19 11.39
N MET A 167 -1.27 -29.62 12.20
CA MET A 167 -1.48 -30.07 13.57
C MET A 167 -2.12 -31.46 13.67
N GLN A 168 -2.92 -31.86 12.67
CA GLN A 168 -3.62 -33.16 12.64
C GLN A 168 -2.73 -34.31 12.21
N ILE A 169 -1.48 -34.08 11.83
CA ILE A 169 -0.56 -35.14 11.42
C ILE A 169 -0.16 -35.95 12.65
N VAL A 170 -0.35 -37.27 12.57
CA VAL A 170 0.10 -38.23 13.59
C VAL A 170 1.38 -38.89 13.10
N PRO A 171 2.54 -38.58 13.71
CA PRO A 171 3.79 -39.24 13.36
C PRO A 171 3.76 -40.74 13.72
N ALA A 172 4.34 -41.58 12.86
CA ALA A 172 4.36 -43.02 13.05
C ALA A 172 5.75 -43.54 13.54
N THR A 173 6.78 -42.70 13.47
CA THR A 173 8.14 -43.05 13.87
C THR A 173 8.81 -41.90 14.64
N PRO A 174 9.81 -42.21 15.50
CA PRO A 174 10.56 -41.14 16.21
C PRO A 174 11.22 -40.13 15.28
N ALA A 175 11.62 -40.51 14.08
CA ALA A 175 12.16 -39.56 13.08
C ALA A 175 11.07 -38.62 12.55
N GLN A 176 9.87 -39.13 12.36
CA GLN A 176 8.71 -38.29 11.96
C GLN A 176 8.27 -37.37 13.10
N ASP A 177 8.41 -37.78 14.36
CA ASP A 177 8.12 -36.88 15.51
C ASP A 177 9.00 -35.62 15.47
N VAL A 178 10.31 -35.79 15.24
CA VAL A 178 11.24 -34.65 15.13
C VAL A 178 10.89 -33.75 13.96
N MET A 179 10.53 -34.32 12.80
CA MET A 179 10.13 -33.57 11.61
C MET A 179 8.79 -32.85 11.81
N HIS A 180 7.83 -33.50 12.46
CA HIS A 180 6.54 -32.89 12.78
C HIS A 180 6.70 -31.73 13.77
N ALA A 181 7.51 -31.88 14.82
CA ALA A 181 7.81 -30.79 15.74
C ALA A 181 8.42 -29.58 15.00
N ARG A 182 9.27 -29.83 14.00
CA ARG A 182 9.83 -28.77 13.16
C ARG A 182 8.76 -28.11 12.28
N LEU A 183 7.84 -28.88 11.68
CA LEU A 183 6.72 -28.35 10.90
C LEU A 183 5.79 -27.49 11.75
N VAL A 184 5.47 -27.91 12.97
CA VAL A 184 4.67 -27.13 13.92
C VAL A 184 5.34 -25.78 14.23
N GLU A 185 6.66 -25.79 14.46
CA GLU A 185 7.41 -24.55 14.68
C GLU A 185 7.39 -23.62 13.45
N ILE A 186 7.50 -24.16 12.23
CA ILE A 186 7.39 -23.37 11.00
C ILE A 186 5.96 -22.82 10.85
N ALA A 187 4.94 -23.63 11.13
CA ALA A 187 3.54 -23.21 11.10
C ALA A 187 3.26 -22.04 12.07
N ARG A 188 3.82 -22.12 13.31
CA ARG A 188 3.76 -21.03 14.28
C ARG A 188 4.38 -19.73 13.74
N ARG A 189 5.59 -19.81 13.18
CA ARG A 189 6.26 -18.67 12.56
C ARG A 189 5.48 -18.09 11.37
N THR A 190 4.88 -18.97 10.56
CA THR A 190 4.04 -18.54 9.44
C THR A 190 2.83 -17.75 9.94
N SER A 191 2.20 -18.19 11.04
CA SER A 191 1.11 -17.47 11.68
C SER A 191 1.56 -16.09 12.18
N GLU A 192 2.69 -15.99 12.84
CA GLU A 192 3.26 -14.72 13.29
C GLU A 192 3.52 -13.75 12.13
N HIS A 193 4.18 -14.23 11.07
CA HIS A 193 4.46 -13.38 9.90
C HIS A 193 3.19 -12.92 9.18
N ARG A 194 2.16 -13.78 9.12
CA ARG A 194 0.85 -13.41 8.58
C ARG A 194 0.17 -12.35 9.45
N ASP A 195 0.16 -12.53 10.75
CA ASP A 195 -0.44 -11.59 11.70
C ASP A 195 0.27 -10.23 11.64
N ASP A 196 1.60 -10.22 11.59
CA ASP A 196 2.41 -9.01 11.41
C ASP A 196 2.07 -8.30 10.09
N ARG A 197 1.97 -9.04 8.97
CA ARG A 197 1.58 -8.49 7.67
C ARG A 197 0.20 -7.84 7.73
N ILE A 198 -0.79 -8.54 8.29
CA ILE A 198 -2.16 -8.02 8.39
C ILE A 198 -2.22 -6.82 9.34
N ALA A 199 -1.61 -6.90 10.52
CA ALA A 199 -1.61 -5.82 11.49
C ALA A 199 -0.97 -4.55 10.91
N LYS A 200 0.19 -4.70 10.24
CA LYS A 200 0.88 -3.57 9.62
C LYS A 200 0.11 -2.99 8.44
N SER A 201 -0.54 -3.84 7.63
CA SER A 201 -1.38 -3.42 6.49
C SER A 201 -2.58 -2.58 6.90
N LEU A 202 -3.10 -2.81 8.10
CA LEU A 202 -4.22 -2.05 8.67
C LEU A 202 -3.78 -0.80 9.43
N THR A 203 -2.48 -0.65 9.71
CA THR A 203 -1.92 0.52 10.38
C THR A 203 -1.99 1.72 9.44
N GLN A 204 -2.44 2.86 9.97
CA GLN A 204 -2.55 4.12 9.24
C GLN A 204 -1.71 5.18 9.94
N ILE A 205 -1.24 6.16 9.16
CA ILE A 205 -0.69 7.36 9.74
C ILE A 205 -1.79 8.10 10.49
N PRO A 206 -1.50 8.60 11.70
CA PRO A 206 -2.48 9.40 12.44
C PRO A 206 -3.01 10.55 11.56
N PRO A 207 -4.35 10.67 11.37
CA PRO A 207 -4.94 11.72 10.53
C PRO A 207 -4.56 13.14 11.00
N THR A 208 -4.15 13.28 12.25
CA THR A 208 -3.64 14.54 12.82
C THR A 208 -2.34 14.99 12.18
N LEU A 209 -1.42 14.06 11.88
CA LEU A 209 -0.16 14.38 11.20
C LEU A 209 -0.40 14.82 9.75
N ILE A 210 -1.27 14.12 9.02
CA ILE A 210 -1.65 14.50 7.65
C ILE A 210 -2.28 15.89 7.66
N ARG A 211 -3.24 16.14 8.57
CA ARG A 211 -3.89 17.46 8.70
C ARG A 211 -2.90 18.57 9.05
N LEU A 212 -1.90 18.29 9.88
CA LEU A 212 -0.86 19.26 10.21
C LEU A 212 -0.07 19.66 8.96
N VAL A 213 0.39 18.68 8.17
CA VAL A 213 1.12 18.92 6.92
C VAL A 213 0.24 19.68 5.92
N ASP A 214 -1.02 19.27 5.74
CA ASP A 214 -1.99 19.97 4.86
C ASP A 214 -2.23 21.43 5.30
N THR A 215 -2.32 21.69 6.62
CA THR A 215 -2.51 23.02 7.15
C THR A 215 -1.27 23.91 6.91
N MET A 216 -0.08 23.36 7.10
CA MET A 216 1.17 24.08 6.83
C MET A 216 1.34 24.37 5.34
N ALA A 217 0.99 23.42 4.47
CA ALA A 217 0.95 23.61 3.03
C ALA A 217 -0.02 24.74 2.62
N ALA A 218 -1.21 24.74 3.19
CA ALA A 218 -2.20 25.80 2.96
C ALA A 218 -1.71 27.17 3.44
N ALA A 219 -1.08 27.24 4.62
CA ALA A 219 -0.51 28.48 5.13
C ALA A 219 0.63 28.99 4.23
N LEU A 220 1.49 28.10 3.75
CA LEU A 220 2.58 28.46 2.82
C LEU A 220 2.04 28.99 1.49
N LEU A 221 1.03 28.32 0.91
CA LEU A 221 0.36 28.75 -0.31
C LEU A 221 -0.32 30.12 -0.11
N LEU A 222 -0.97 30.33 1.03
CA LEU A 222 -1.60 31.63 1.36
C LEU A 222 -0.57 32.75 1.43
N LEU A 223 0.56 32.51 2.10
CA LEU A 223 1.63 33.51 2.19
C LEU A 223 2.22 33.87 0.82
N VAL A 224 2.46 32.87 -0.04
CA VAL A 224 2.94 33.12 -1.40
C VAL A 224 1.88 33.79 -2.24
N PHE A 225 0.59 33.49 -2.02
CA PHE A 225 -0.53 34.13 -2.71
C PHE A 225 -0.64 35.62 -2.40
N VAL A 226 -0.44 36.04 -1.14
CA VAL A 226 -0.50 37.45 -0.74
C VAL A 226 0.84 38.19 -0.91
N TYR A 227 1.90 37.49 -1.30
CA TYR A 227 3.23 38.10 -1.45
C TYR A 227 3.22 39.13 -2.60
N PRO A 228 3.80 40.32 -2.43
CA PRO A 228 3.71 41.44 -3.37
C PRO A 228 4.75 41.32 -4.49
N PHE A 229 4.54 40.39 -5.42
CA PHE A 229 5.40 40.30 -6.60
C PHE A 229 5.28 41.53 -7.49
N ARG A 230 6.40 42.07 -7.95
CA ARG A 230 6.42 43.23 -8.86
C ARG A 230 5.63 42.99 -10.15
N HIS A 231 5.78 41.78 -10.73
CA HIS A 231 5.07 41.37 -11.92
C HIS A 231 4.04 40.28 -11.58
N TRP A 232 2.80 40.49 -11.97
CA TRP A 232 1.72 39.56 -11.68
C TRP A 232 1.94 38.15 -12.27
N LEU A 233 2.54 38.07 -13.48
CA LEU A 233 2.89 36.78 -14.11
C LEU A 233 3.95 36.02 -13.30
N ALA A 234 4.94 36.69 -12.72
CA ALA A 234 5.92 36.07 -11.85
C ALA A 234 5.28 35.51 -10.58
N GLY A 235 4.38 36.28 -9.96
CA GLY A 235 3.61 35.83 -8.79
C GLY A 235 2.76 34.61 -9.11
N LEU A 236 2.02 34.63 -10.22
CA LEU A 236 1.21 33.51 -10.67
C LEU A 236 2.08 32.28 -10.97
N ALA A 237 3.22 32.43 -11.62
CA ALA A 237 4.13 31.35 -11.93
C ALA A 237 4.73 30.72 -10.65
N CYS A 238 5.18 31.53 -9.70
CA CYS A 238 5.71 31.06 -8.42
C CYS A 238 4.64 30.30 -7.61
N PHE A 239 3.42 30.87 -7.51
CA PHE A 239 2.30 30.24 -6.83
C PHE A 239 1.94 28.90 -7.49
N SER A 240 1.80 28.87 -8.82
CA SER A 240 1.42 27.67 -9.56
C SER A 240 2.46 26.57 -9.44
N LEU A 241 3.76 26.91 -9.50
CA LEU A 241 4.85 25.95 -9.34
C LEU A 241 4.87 25.38 -7.93
N LEU A 242 4.74 26.21 -6.90
CA LEU A 242 4.68 25.75 -5.52
C LEU A 242 3.46 24.86 -5.26
N ALA A 243 2.28 25.29 -5.76
CA ALA A 243 1.06 24.50 -5.64
C ALA A 243 1.17 23.15 -6.34
N LEU A 244 1.81 23.09 -7.52
CA LEU A 244 2.08 21.85 -8.22
C LEU A 244 3.00 20.92 -7.42
N VAL A 245 4.10 21.43 -6.88
CA VAL A 245 5.04 20.64 -6.06
C VAL A 245 4.33 20.09 -4.82
N ILE A 246 3.58 20.91 -4.10
CA ILE A 246 2.80 20.48 -2.93
C ILE A 246 1.74 19.45 -3.33
N PHE A 247 1.05 19.65 -4.45
CA PHE A 247 0.05 18.70 -4.95
C PHE A 247 0.67 17.32 -5.25
N LEU A 248 1.78 17.29 -6.00
CA LEU A 248 2.48 16.05 -6.33
C LEU A 248 3.02 15.36 -5.08
N ALA A 249 3.58 16.12 -4.15
CA ALA A 249 4.08 15.62 -2.89
C ALA A 249 2.96 14.96 -2.06
N ASN A 250 1.81 15.62 -1.93
CA ASN A 250 0.64 15.06 -1.25
C ASN A 250 0.06 13.85 -1.97
N LEU A 251 0.08 13.84 -3.31
CA LEU A 251 -0.38 12.69 -4.09
C LEU A 251 0.45 11.45 -3.76
N VAL A 252 1.79 11.57 -3.81
CA VAL A 252 2.72 10.48 -3.49
C VAL A 252 2.53 10.03 -2.03
N MET A 253 2.44 10.97 -1.10
CA MET A 253 2.24 10.67 0.32
C MET A 253 0.97 9.83 0.55
N ARG A 254 -0.15 10.21 -0.06
CA ARG A 254 -1.44 9.51 0.10
C ARG A 254 -1.48 8.16 -0.63
N ASP A 255 -0.80 8.07 -1.76
CA ASP A 255 -0.72 6.83 -2.53
C ASP A 255 0.09 5.77 -1.76
N THR A 256 1.22 6.16 -1.19
CA THR A 256 2.13 5.25 -0.48
C THR A 256 1.62 4.86 0.92
N ASP A 257 0.68 5.61 1.54
CA ASP A 257 0.08 5.28 2.84
C ASP A 257 -0.73 3.96 2.82
N ASN A 258 -1.08 3.46 1.65
CA ASN A 258 -1.76 2.17 1.51
C ASN A 258 -0.94 1.20 0.65
N PRO A 259 -0.14 0.30 1.25
CA PRO A 259 0.74 -0.59 0.52
C PRO A 259 0.05 -1.56 -0.45
N PHE A 260 -1.26 -1.81 -0.29
CA PHE A 260 -2.04 -2.74 -1.13
C PHE A 260 -2.90 -2.06 -2.19
N TYR A 261 -2.88 -0.72 -2.24
CA TYR A 261 -3.70 0.06 -3.16
C TYR A 261 -2.91 1.24 -3.72
N GLY A 262 -3.15 1.61 -4.97
CA GLY A 262 -2.52 2.77 -5.59
C GLY A 262 -1.51 2.39 -6.67
N ILE A 263 -0.70 3.38 -7.08
CA ILE A 263 0.33 3.23 -8.10
C ILE A 263 1.53 2.45 -7.53
N TRP A 264 1.89 2.75 -6.29
CA TRP A 264 2.97 2.11 -5.56
C TRP A 264 2.38 1.09 -4.59
N ASN A 265 2.32 -0.16 -5.03
CA ASN A 265 1.79 -1.24 -4.23
C ASN A 265 2.81 -2.37 -4.06
N VAL A 266 2.64 -3.14 -2.99
CA VAL A 266 3.49 -4.29 -2.69
C VAL A 266 3.24 -5.42 -3.67
N SER A 267 4.33 -6.07 -4.11
CA SER A 267 4.26 -7.16 -5.07
C SER A 267 3.64 -8.42 -4.45
N SER A 268 2.67 -9.00 -5.16
CA SER A 268 2.11 -10.31 -4.83
C SER A 268 2.98 -11.49 -5.35
N LYS A 269 4.07 -11.18 -6.07
CA LYS A 269 4.93 -12.19 -6.70
C LYS A 269 5.46 -13.25 -5.74
N PRO A 270 5.90 -12.93 -4.48
CA PRO A 270 6.37 -13.96 -3.55
C PRO A 270 5.33 -15.04 -3.25
N PHE A 271 4.03 -14.69 -3.29
CA PHE A 271 2.93 -15.64 -3.11
C PHE A 271 2.61 -16.40 -4.39
N SER A 272 2.59 -15.75 -5.55
CA SER A 272 2.34 -16.43 -6.82
C SER A 272 3.41 -17.47 -7.17
N ASP A 273 4.66 -17.22 -6.77
CA ASP A 273 5.79 -18.15 -6.96
C ASP A 273 5.67 -19.44 -6.10
N LEU A 274 4.76 -19.49 -5.12
CA LEU A 274 4.47 -20.71 -4.35
C LEU A 274 3.56 -21.68 -5.10
N LEU A 275 2.86 -21.21 -6.13
CA LEU A 275 1.94 -22.00 -6.96
C LEU A 275 2.61 -22.52 -8.25
N ALA A 276 3.82 -22.05 -8.56
CA ALA A 276 4.62 -22.47 -9.72
C ALA A 276 5.40 -23.75 -9.42
#